data_2197c8b1cdd11c1d94a833a28e3c4ded
#
_entry.id   2197c8b1cdd11c1d94a833a28e3c4ded
#
_cell.length_a   1.000
_cell.length_b   1.000
_cell.length_c   1.000
_cell.angle_alpha   90.00
_cell.angle_beta   90.00
_cell.angle_gamma   90.00
#
_symmetry.space_group_name_H-M   'P 1'
#
loop_
_entity.id
_entity.type
_entity.pdbx_description
1 polymer ?
#
loop_
_entity_poly.entity_id
_entity_poly.type
_entity_poly.pdbx_seq_one_letter_code
_entity_poly.pdbx_strand_id
1 'polypeptide(L)'
;MSTFITREDGYFALTKPGYIALVILMLIIMFLTAFIVDKKQNAKKFQAKQLAFAGIALALAFITSYIKYELPMGGSLTLFSMFFICYIGYLYGIKVGLITAFAYSILQFIQSGGSYFLSPFQTCCDYFFAFTALGLAGLWYGKKHGLTIGYIVGVLVRGLFHTIGGGVFFYV
;
A
#
# COMPACT_ATOMS: atom_id res chain seq x y z
N MET A 1 -18.21 -25.43 -12.57
CA MET A 1 -17.03 -24.55 -12.50
C MET A 1 -17.51 -23.20 -12.01
N SER A 2 -16.93 -22.68 -10.96
CA SER A 2 -17.34 -21.37 -10.44
C SER A 2 -16.80 -20.27 -11.33
N THR A 3 -17.50 -19.14 -11.46
CA THR A 3 -17.10 -17.99 -12.28
C THR A 3 -15.72 -17.42 -11.85
N PHE A 4 -15.26 -17.75 -10.64
CA PHE A 4 -14.07 -17.16 -10.01
C PHE A 4 -12.87 -18.10 -9.95
N ILE A 5 -13.06 -19.42 -10.08
CA ILE A 5 -11.99 -20.42 -9.94
C ILE A 5 -12.06 -21.39 -11.11
N THR A 6 -10.90 -21.59 -11.76
CA THR A 6 -10.70 -22.63 -12.77
C THR A 6 -9.70 -23.67 -12.27
N ARG A 7 -9.69 -24.86 -12.89
CA ARG A 7 -8.72 -25.90 -12.60
C ARG A 7 -7.83 -26.08 -13.83
N GLU A 8 -6.55 -25.80 -13.66
CA GLU A 8 -5.52 -25.99 -14.70
C GLU A 8 -4.44 -26.90 -14.14
N ASP A 9 -4.07 -27.92 -14.90
CA ASP A 9 -2.95 -28.87 -14.63
C ASP A 9 -2.87 -29.42 -13.19
N GLY A 10 -4.03 -29.62 -12.53
CA GLY A 10 -4.09 -30.23 -11.20
C GLY A 10 -4.15 -29.25 -10.02
N TYR A 11 -4.00 -27.94 -10.24
CA TYR A 11 -4.17 -26.90 -9.23
C TYR A 11 -5.35 -25.98 -9.53
N PHE A 12 -5.80 -25.25 -8.49
CA PHE A 12 -6.87 -24.28 -8.63
C PHE A 12 -6.27 -22.90 -8.91
N ALA A 13 -6.60 -22.32 -10.07
CA ALA A 13 -6.22 -20.98 -10.45
C ALA A 13 -7.43 -20.03 -10.41
N LEU A 14 -7.20 -18.75 -10.13
CA LEU A 14 -8.23 -17.72 -10.19
C LEU A 14 -8.46 -17.31 -11.65
N THR A 15 -9.72 -17.18 -12.04
CA THR A 15 -10.07 -16.60 -13.34
C THR A 15 -9.88 -15.07 -13.34
N LYS A 16 -9.90 -14.43 -14.51
CA LYS A 16 -9.86 -12.95 -14.58
C LYS A 16 -10.89 -12.26 -13.68
N PRO A 17 -12.19 -12.68 -13.65
CA PRO A 17 -13.14 -12.14 -12.68
C PRO A 17 -12.79 -12.49 -11.23
N GLY A 18 -12.15 -13.64 -10.96
CA GLY A 18 -11.65 -14.00 -9.63
C GLY A 18 -10.59 -13.04 -9.09
N TYR A 19 -9.62 -12.67 -9.91
CA TYR A 19 -8.61 -11.67 -9.54
C TYR A 19 -9.23 -10.29 -9.28
N ILE A 20 -10.18 -9.86 -10.11
CA ILE A 20 -10.91 -8.59 -9.91
C ILE A 20 -11.67 -8.61 -8.58
N ALA A 21 -12.39 -9.70 -8.29
CA ALA A 21 -13.13 -9.85 -7.04
C ALA A 21 -12.19 -9.83 -5.82
N LEU A 22 -11.02 -10.47 -5.92
CA LEU A 22 -10.02 -10.47 -4.85
C LEU A 22 -9.47 -9.06 -4.59
N VAL A 23 -9.13 -8.29 -5.64
CA VAL A 23 -8.68 -6.90 -5.51
C VAL A 23 -9.76 -6.03 -4.84
N ILE A 24 -11.00 -6.14 -5.27
CA ILE A 24 -12.13 -5.40 -4.68
C ILE A 24 -12.29 -5.78 -3.20
N LEU A 25 -12.23 -7.06 -2.87
CA LEU A 25 -12.32 -7.53 -1.47
C LEU A 25 -11.20 -6.96 -0.60
N MET A 26 -9.96 -6.97 -1.10
CA MET A 26 -8.81 -6.40 -0.39
C MET A 26 -8.97 -4.90 -0.15
N LEU A 27 -9.45 -4.15 -1.16
CA LEU A 27 -9.76 -2.72 -1.01
C LEU A 27 -10.86 -2.48 0.03
N ILE A 28 -11.94 -3.25 -0.03
CA ILE A 28 -13.04 -3.15 0.94
C ILE A 28 -12.53 -3.40 2.36
N ILE A 29 -11.77 -4.46 2.60
CA ILE A 29 -11.20 -4.76 3.93
C ILE A 29 -10.33 -3.62 4.41
N MET A 30 -9.47 -3.07 3.56
CA MET A 30 -8.57 -1.98 3.90
C MET A 30 -9.33 -0.70 4.28
N PHE A 31 -10.33 -0.30 3.48
CA PHE A 31 -11.14 0.89 3.79
C PHE A 31 -12.08 0.67 4.99
N LEU A 32 -12.62 -0.53 5.14
CA LEU A 32 -13.46 -0.87 6.28
C LEU A 32 -12.68 -0.81 7.60
N THR A 33 -11.48 -1.38 7.63
CA THR A 33 -10.60 -1.30 8.81
C THR A 33 -10.23 0.15 9.12
N ALA A 34 -9.94 0.96 8.10
CA ALA A 34 -9.68 2.38 8.27
C ALA A 34 -10.87 3.11 8.89
N PHE A 35 -12.08 2.85 8.40
CA PHE A 35 -13.30 3.49 8.88
C PHE A 35 -13.62 3.14 10.34
N ILE A 36 -13.51 1.84 10.69
CA ILE A 36 -13.76 1.35 12.06
C ILE A 36 -12.76 1.96 13.05
N VAL A 37 -11.47 1.99 12.67
CA VAL A 37 -10.41 2.52 13.55
C VAL A 37 -10.49 4.03 13.67
N ASP A 38 -10.79 4.76 12.59
CA ASP A 38 -10.97 6.22 12.60
C ASP A 38 -12.09 6.63 13.57
N LYS A 39 -13.21 5.90 13.54
CA LYS A 39 -14.33 6.10 14.48
C LYS A 39 -13.92 5.86 15.94
N LYS A 40 -13.06 4.87 16.20
CA LYS A 40 -12.56 4.55 17.54
C LYS A 40 -11.48 5.51 18.02
N GLN A 41 -10.70 6.09 17.12
CA GLN A 41 -9.63 7.03 17.44
C GLN A 41 -10.12 8.46 17.73
N ASN A 42 -11.43 8.76 17.54
CA ASN A 42 -11.95 10.13 17.64
C ASN A 42 -11.12 11.14 16.84
N ALA A 43 -10.68 10.74 15.65
CA ALA A 43 -9.81 11.54 14.82
C ALA A 43 -10.48 12.90 14.53
N LYS A 44 -9.73 13.97 14.74
CA LYS A 44 -10.19 15.35 14.51
C LYS A 44 -10.67 15.48 13.06
N LYS A 45 -11.70 16.32 12.84
CA LYS A 45 -12.19 16.64 11.49
C LYS A 45 -11.01 16.97 10.57
N PHE A 46 -11.07 16.48 9.34
CA PHE A 46 -10.06 16.73 8.31
C PHE A 46 -9.82 18.24 8.15
N GLN A 47 -8.61 18.69 8.43
CA GLN A 47 -8.25 20.11 8.43
C GLN A 47 -7.35 20.43 7.23
N ALA A 48 -7.48 21.63 6.67
CA ALA A 48 -6.61 22.12 5.59
C ALA A 48 -5.11 22.02 5.94
N LYS A 49 -4.76 22.25 7.22
CA LYS A 49 -3.39 22.09 7.71
C LYS A 49 -2.86 20.66 7.54
N GLN A 50 -3.67 19.64 7.81
CA GLN A 50 -3.28 18.24 7.64
C GLN A 50 -3.04 17.90 6.17
N LEU A 51 -3.88 18.46 5.29
CA LEU A 51 -3.73 18.30 3.84
C LEU A 51 -2.43 18.95 3.32
N ALA A 52 -2.11 20.15 3.81
CA ALA A 52 -0.86 20.83 3.44
C ALA A 52 0.38 20.02 3.87
N PHE A 53 0.41 19.52 5.12
CA PHE A 53 1.50 18.69 5.60
C PHE A 53 1.59 17.34 4.85
N ALA A 54 0.44 16.72 4.55
CA ALA A 54 0.39 15.51 3.74
C ALA A 54 0.93 15.74 2.32
N GLY A 55 0.61 16.87 1.71
CA GLY A 55 1.15 17.26 0.41
C GLY A 55 2.66 17.46 0.41
N ILE A 56 3.20 18.12 1.42
CA ILE A 56 4.67 18.29 1.59
C ILE A 56 5.34 16.92 1.78
N ALA A 57 4.80 16.08 2.65
CA ALA A 57 5.35 14.75 2.87
C ALA A 57 5.28 13.87 1.62
N LEU A 58 4.21 13.99 0.84
CA LEU A 58 4.05 13.30 -0.44
C LEU A 58 5.10 13.77 -1.46
N ALA A 59 5.35 15.07 -1.56
CA ALA A 59 6.39 15.63 -2.42
C ALA A 59 7.79 15.15 -2.01
N LEU A 60 8.11 15.18 -0.71
CA LEU A 60 9.37 14.67 -0.19
C LEU A 60 9.53 13.18 -0.44
N ALA A 61 8.47 12.39 -0.19
CA ALA A 61 8.47 10.96 -0.48
C ALA A 61 8.70 10.68 -1.96
N PHE A 62 8.09 11.46 -2.84
CA PHE A 62 8.25 11.31 -4.29
C PHE A 62 9.67 11.68 -4.74
N ILE A 63 10.23 12.80 -4.28
CA ILE A 63 11.61 13.20 -4.60
C ILE A 63 12.61 12.15 -4.09
N THR A 64 12.47 11.71 -2.84
CA THR A 64 13.38 10.70 -2.27
C THR A 64 13.20 9.31 -2.86
N SER A 65 12.09 9.03 -3.53
CA SER A 65 11.87 7.76 -4.23
C SER A 65 12.73 7.59 -5.48
N TYR A 66 13.30 8.68 -6.03
CA TYR A 66 14.31 8.60 -7.10
C TYR A 66 15.65 8.07 -6.59
N ILE A 67 15.92 8.22 -5.29
CA ILE A 67 17.09 7.60 -4.64
C ILE A 67 16.72 6.17 -4.26
N LYS A 68 16.83 5.28 -5.22
CA LYS A 68 16.50 3.86 -5.05
C LYS A 68 17.71 2.97 -5.32
N TYR A 69 17.82 1.94 -4.51
CA TYR A 69 18.75 0.85 -4.75
C TYR A 69 17.98 -0.32 -5.38
N GLU A 70 18.34 -0.66 -6.59
CA GLU A 70 17.69 -1.77 -7.33
C GLU A 70 18.29 -3.10 -6.86
N LEU A 71 17.41 -4.04 -6.49
CA LEU A 71 17.80 -5.38 -6.10
C LEU A 71 17.90 -6.29 -7.33
N PRO A 72 18.80 -7.29 -7.33
CA PRO A 72 19.04 -8.16 -8.50
C PRO A 72 17.80 -8.94 -8.98
N MET A 73 16.77 -9.08 -8.14
CA MET A 73 15.52 -9.80 -8.44
C MET A 73 14.34 -8.88 -8.81
N GLY A 74 14.61 -7.65 -9.23
CA GLY A 74 13.57 -6.73 -9.71
C GLY A 74 12.84 -5.92 -8.63
N GLY A 75 13.22 -6.04 -7.36
CA GLY A 75 12.75 -5.17 -6.28
C GLY A 75 13.59 -3.91 -6.16
N SER A 76 13.05 -2.83 -5.60
CA SER A 76 13.81 -1.64 -5.25
C SER A 76 13.57 -1.19 -3.80
N LEU A 77 14.65 -0.85 -3.12
CA LEU A 77 14.61 -0.20 -1.81
C LEU A 77 14.72 1.30 -2.01
N THR A 78 13.67 2.03 -1.64
CA THR A 78 13.67 3.49 -1.69
C THR A 78 14.07 4.06 -0.34
N LEU A 79 15.02 5.00 -0.34
CA LEU A 79 15.52 5.60 0.89
C LEU A 79 14.51 6.65 1.37
N PHE A 80 14.10 6.57 2.64
CA PHE A 80 13.22 7.53 3.34
C PHE A 80 11.82 7.77 2.78
N SER A 81 11.50 7.44 1.52
CA SER A 81 10.18 7.72 0.95
C SER A 81 9.03 7.10 1.77
N MET A 82 9.22 5.86 2.21
CA MET A 82 8.25 5.15 3.05
C MET A 82 8.08 5.80 4.43
N PHE A 83 9.16 6.36 4.97
CA PHE A 83 9.15 7.04 6.26
C PHE A 83 8.21 8.25 6.26
N PHE A 84 8.27 9.11 5.25
CA PHE A 84 7.41 10.29 5.16
C PHE A 84 5.93 9.94 5.14
N ILE A 85 5.56 8.88 4.43
CA ILE A 85 4.17 8.43 4.35
C ILE A 85 3.69 7.86 5.70
N CYS A 86 4.50 6.98 6.32
CA CYS A 86 4.19 6.44 7.64
C CYS A 86 4.11 7.54 8.72
N TYR A 87 4.96 8.57 8.60
CA TYR A 87 4.99 9.70 9.52
C TYR A 87 3.67 10.50 9.49
N ILE A 88 3.10 10.74 8.31
CA ILE A 88 1.79 11.38 8.19
C ILE A 88 0.68 10.52 8.83
N GLY A 89 0.69 9.21 8.61
CA GLY A 89 -0.24 8.29 9.27
C GLY A 89 -0.12 8.38 10.80
N TYR A 90 1.10 8.35 11.31
CA TYR A 90 1.35 8.48 12.75
C TYR A 90 0.90 9.83 13.33
N LEU A 91 1.09 10.94 12.61
CA LEU A 91 0.73 12.28 13.10
C LEU A 91 -0.78 12.58 13.07
N TYR A 92 -1.48 12.08 12.05
CA TYR A 92 -2.86 12.48 11.76
C TYR A 92 -3.88 11.34 11.78
N GLY A 93 -3.44 10.13 12.07
CA GLY A 93 -4.29 8.96 12.18
C GLY A 93 -4.46 8.21 10.86
N ILE A 94 -5.17 7.08 10.95
CA ILE A 94 -5.25 6.10 9.87
C ILE A 94 -5.91 6.65 8.60
N LYS A 95 -6.92 7.49 8.74
CA LYS A 95 -7.66 8.04 7.59
C LYS A 95 -6.76 8.91 6.71
N VAL A 96 -6.07 9.88 7.32
CA VAL A 96 -5.14 10.75 6.60
C VAL A 96 -3.97 9.94 6.06
N GLY A 97 -3.44 9.01 6.86
CA GLY A 97 -2.37 8.10 6.47
C GLY A 97 -2.70 7.29 5.22
N LEU A 98 -3.87 6.65 5.17
CA LEU A 98 -4.29 5.84 4.02
C LEU A 98 -4.55 6.68 2.78
N ILE A 99 -5.19 7.85 2.90
CA ILE A 99 -5.41 8.74 1.76
C ILE A 99 -4.07 9.21 1.18
N THR A 100 -3.12 9.61 2.04
CA THR A 100 -1.78 10.04 1.60
C THR A 100 -1.01 8.88 0.97
N ALA A 101 -1.05 7.70 1.57
CA ALA A 101 -0.40 6.51 1.06
C ALA A 101 -1.00 6.04 -0.28
N PHE A 102 -2.31 6.14 -0.45
CA PHE A 102 -2.98 5.86 -1.72
C PHE A 102 -2.59 6.87 -2.80
N ALA A 103 -2.55 8.17 -2.49
CA ALA A 103 -2.05 9.18 -3.42
C ALA A 103 -0.59 8.91 -3.82
N TYR A 104 0.24 8.50 -2.85
CA TYR A 104 1.61 8.10 -3.12
C TYR A 104 1.71 6.86 -4.02
N SER A 105 0.82 5.88 -3.87
CA SER A 105 0.77 4.70 -4.72
C SER A 105 0.52 5.05 -6.19
N ILE A 106 -0.36 6.01 -6.44
CA ILE A 106 -0.62 6.52 -7.80
C ILE A 106 0.62 7.19 -8.39
N LEU A 107 1.32 8.02 -7.60
CA LEU A 107 2.57 8.66 -8.05
C LEU A 107 3.66 7.63 -8.37
N GLN A 108 3.80 6.59 -7.53
CA GLN A 108 4.77 5.52 -7.77
C GLN A 108 4.43 4.71 -9.02
N PHE A 109 3.15 4.47 -9.27
CA PHE A 109 2.70 3.82 -10.49
C PHE A 109 3.04 4.63 -11.73
N ILE A 110 2.78 5.95 -11.72
CA ILE A 110 3.14 6.85 -12.82
C ILE A 110 4.66 6.90 -13.00
N GLN A 111 5.43 6.98 -11.90
CA GLN A 111 6.89 7.02 -11.92
C GLN A 111 7.53 5.74 -12.51
N SER A 112 6.89 4.58 -12.32
CA SER A 112 7.38 3.31 -12.87
C SER A 112 7.28 3.23 -14.40
N GLY A 113 6.52 4.13 -15.03
CA GLY A 113 6.32 4.17 -16.47
C GLY A 113 5.74 2.90 -17.08
N GLY A 114 5.15 2.03 -16.25
CA GLY A 114 4.60 0.74 -16.70
C GLY A 114 5.66 -0.32 -17.01
N SER A 115 6.91 -0.15 -16.58
CA SER A 115 8.05 -1.01 -16.93
C SER A 115 7.91 -2.47 -16.45
N TYR A 116 7.00 -2.75 -15.50
CA TYR A 116 6.77 -4.07 -14.92
C TYR A 116 5.28 -4.46 -14.94
N PHE A 117 4.62 -4.27 -16.07
CA PHE A 117 3.24 -4.68 -16.28
C PHE A 117 3.16 -6.14 -16.72
N LEU A 118 3.21 -7.08 -15.78
CA LEU A 118 3.04 -8.49 -16.10
C LEU A 118 1.56 -8.89 -16.03
N SER A 119 0.82 -8.41 -15.03
CA SER A 119 -0.63 -8.58 -14.97
C SER A 119 -1.31 -7.43 -14.18
N PRO A 120 -2.61 -7.16 -14.43
CA PRO A 120 -3.37 -6.18 -13.65
C PRO A 120 -3.40 -6.49 -12.17
N PHE A 121 -3.47 -7.78 -11.78
CA PHE A 121 -3.47 -8.20 -10.38
C PHE A 121 -2.14 -7.90 -9.70
N GLN A 122 -1.03 -8.29 -10.31
CA GLN A 122 0.30 -7.98 -9.79
C GLN A 122 0.51 -6.48 -9.61
N THR A 123 0.12 -5.69 -10.61
CA THR A 123 0.22 -4.23 -10.54
C THR A 123 -0.57 -3.66 -9.37
N CYS A 124 -1.79 -4.18 -9.10
CA CYS A 124 -2.56 -3.78 -7.95
C CYS A 124 -1.85 -4.13 -6.64
N CYS A 125 -1.28 -5.33 -6.53
CA CYS A 125 -0.56 -5.75 -5.34
C CYS A 125 0.72 -4.94 -5.13
N ASP A 126 1.53 -4.77 -6.16
CA ASP A 126 2.87 -4.18 -6.06
C ASP A 126 2.83 -2.65 -5.90
N TYR A 127 1.86 -1.98 -6.51
CA TYR A 127 1.76 -0.53 -6.44
C TYR A 127 0.65 -0.09 -5.48
N PHE A 128 -0.60 -0.45 -5.74
CA PHE A 128 -1.71 0.11 -4.97
C PHE A 128 -1.75 -0.43 -3.53
N PHE A 129 -1.76 -1.73 -3.32
CA PHE A 129 -1.84 -2.29 -1.97
C PHE A 129 -0.54 -2.13 -1.20
N ALA A 130 0.60 -2.42 -1.82
CA ALA A 130 1.89 -2.33 -1.16
C ALA A 130 2.19 -0.93 -0.63
N PHE A 131 1.97 0.11 -1.43
CA PHE A 131 2.22 1.47 -0.96
C PHE A 131 1.13 2.00 -0.03
N THR A 132 -0.15 1.65 -0.26
CA THR A 132 -1.24 2.08 0.63
C THR A 132 -1.11 1.46 2.03
N ALA A 133 -0.52 0.26 2.15
CA ALA A 133 -0.24 -0.37 3.44
C ALA A 133 0.63 0.49 4.37
N LEU A 134 1.45 1.41 3.84
CA LEU A 134 2.23 2.34 4.66
C LEU A 134 1.33 3.26 5.50
N GLY A 135 0.12 3.55 5.05
CA GLY A 135 -0.87 4.32 5.81
C GLY A 135 -1.36 3.63 7.07
N LEU A 136 -1.17 2.29 7.20
CA LEU A 136 -1.47 1.54 8.42
C LEU A 136 -0.66 2.02 9.64
N ALA A 137 0.44 2.75 9.44
CA ALA A 137 1.15 3.40 10.52
C ALA A 137 0.23 4.28 11.39
N GLY A 138 -0.86 4.80 10.82
CA GLY A 138 -1.90 5.55 11.53
C GLY A 138 -2.67 4.77 12.60
N LEU A 139 -2.58 3.44 12.63
CA LEU A 139 -3.14 2.60 13.72
C LEU A 139 -2.49 2.92 15.09
N TRP A 140 -1.27 3.39 15.06
CA TRP A 140 -0.49 3.75 16.26
C TRP A 140 -0.44 5.26 16.51
N TYR A 141 -1.41 6.03 15.96
CA TYR A 141 -1.58 7.44 16.21
C TYR A 141 -1.56 7.74 17.71
N GLY A 142 -0.73 8.70 18.15
CA GLY A 142 -0.64 9.16 19.53
C GLY A 142 -0.04 8.16 20.53
N LYS A 143 0.44 6.99 20.11
CA LYS A 143 1.07 6.01 21.01
C LYS A 143 2.58 6.24 21.13
N LYS A 144 3.12 5.99 22.33
CA LYS A 144 4.56 5.97 22.56
C LYS A 144 5.19 4.91 21.63
N HIS A 145 6.26 5.25 20.92
CA HIS A 145 6.90 4.41 19.89
C HIS A 145 5.99 4.02 18.70
N GLY A 146 4.84 4.69 18.56
CA GLY A 146 3.87 4.36 17.52
C GLY A 146 4.41 4.52 16.10
N LEU A 147 5.30 5.48 15.86
CA LEU A 147 5.94 5.66 14.57
C LEU A 147 6.83 4.46 14.21
N THR A 148 7.66 4.00 15.12
CA THR A 148 8.57 2.85 14.89
C THR A 148 7.78 1.58 14.61
N ILE A 149 6.78 1.29 15.45
CA ILE A 149 5.92 0.11 15.28
C ILE A 149 5.14 0.21 13.96
N GLY A 150 4.53 1.37 13.72
CA GLY A 150 3.75 1.62 12.51
C GLY A 150 4.58 1.53 11.23
N TYR A 151 5.83 2.00 11.27
CA TYR A 151 6.76 1.88 10.17
C TYR A 151 7.13 0.40 9.89
N ILE A 152 7.51 -0.34 10.93
CA ILE A 152 7.85 -1.76 10.79
C ILE A 152 6.67 -2.55 10.22
N VAL A 153 5.47 -2.37 10.78
CA VAL A 153 4.27 -3.06 10.30
C VAL A 153 3.93 -2.66 8.86
N GLY A 154 3.98 -1.37 8.54
CA GLY A 154 3.73 -0.88 7.18
C GLY A 154 4.68 -1.50 6.15
N VAL A 155 5.98 -1.57 6.47
CA VAL A 155 7.00 -2.19 5.60
C VAL A 155 6.80 -3.69 5.46
N LEU A 156 6.48 -4.40 6.56
CA LEU A 156 6.21 -5.85 6.52
C LEU A 156 4.97 -6.18 5.68
N VAL A 157 3.86 -5.43 5.87
CA VAL A 157 2.65 -5.63 5.08
C VAL A 157 2.90 -5.30 3.61
N ARG A 158 3.67 -4.25 3.32
CA ARG A 158 4.12 -3.96 1.96
C ARG A 158 4.89 -5.13 1.36
N GLY A 159 5.84 -5.70 2.09
CA GLY A 159 6.61 -6.87 1.67
C GLY A 159 5.72 -8.08 1.35
N LEU A 160 4.70 -8.33 2.18
CA LEU A 160 3.70 -9.39 1.94
C LEU A 160 2.97 -9.19 0.61
N PHE A 161 2.52 -7.96 0.29
CA PHE A 161 1.86 -7.68 -0.98
C PHE A 161 2.79 -7.90 -2.17
N HIS A 162 4.06 -7.50 -2.09
CA HIS A 162 5.05 -7.79 -3.13
C HIS A 162 5.30 -9.30 -3.28
N THR A 163 5.34 -10.05 -2.18
CA THR A 163 5.49 -11.51 -2.22
C THR A 163 4.28 -12.19 -2.87
N ILE A 164 3.07 -11.73 -2.55
CA ILE A 164 1.83 -12.24 -3.17
C ILE A 164 1.79 -11.88 -4.66
N GLY A 165 2.11 -10.63 -5.02
CA GLY A 165 2.15 -10.17 -6.42
C GLY A 165 3.19 -10.92 -7.24
N GLY A 166 4.41 -11.06 -6.72
CA GLY A 166 5.50 -11.78 -7.37
C GLY A 166 5.31 -13.30 -7.37
N GLY A 167 4.86 -13.87 -6.25
CA GLY A 167 4.69 -15.33 -6.10
C GLY A 167 3.68 -15.94 -7.07
N VAL A 168 2.60 -15.21 -7.38
CA VAL A 168 1.62 -15.64 -8.39
C VAL A 168 2.23 -15.72 -9.79
N PHE A 169 3.35 -15.01 -10.05
CA PHE A 169 3.98 -14.98 -11.37
C PHE A 169 5.18 -15.89 -11.53
N PHE A 170 5.94 -16.12 -10.44
CA PHE A 170 7.18 -16.92 -10.52
C PHE A 170 6.94 -18.41 -10.24
N TYR A 171 5.74 -18.80 -9.78
CA TYR A 171 5.38 -20.19 -9.47
C TYR A 171 4.24 -20.74 -10.34
N VAL A 172 3.81 -20.00 -11.34
CA VAL A 172 2.90 -20.43 -12.43
C VAL A 172 3.64 -20.23 -13.76
#